data_164a2231f5b27849fff630c80bde1455
#
_entry.id   164a2231f5b27849fff630c80bde1455
#
_cell.length_a   1.000
_cell.length_b   1.000
_cell.length_c   1.000
_cell.angle_alpha   90.00
_cell.angle_beta   90.00
_cell.angle_gamma   90.00
#
_symmetry.space_group_name_H-M   'P 1'
#
loop_
_entity.id
_entity.type
_entity.pdbx_description
1 polymer ?
#
loop_
_entity_poly.entity_id
_entity_poly.type
_entity_poly.pdbx_seq_one_letter_code
_entity_poly.pdbx_strand_id
1 'polypeptide(L)'
;MCNESFMLRFITSHKKIARGLELSNTNFIWGLRFPKGEEHKLEETLPKGFLERVSERGLVVEGWAPQLKNLGHDNIGGFLSHCGWNSVLERVHFGIPIIAVPMHLDQPVIARFVEDIGVGVEVVRDSKGQLHKERLTEVIKQVVMGKSE
;
A
#
# COMPACT_ATOMS: atom_id res chain seq x y z
N MET A 1 -15.51 3.55 -16.41
CA MET A 1 -14.33 3.91 -15.62
C MET A 1 -14.32 3.03 -14.37
N CYS A 2 -13.46 2.04 -14.33
CA CYS A 2 -13.30 1.24 -13.13
C CYS A 2 -12.64 2.11 -12.07
N ASN A 3 -13.38 2.47 -11.03
CA ASN A 3 -12.84 3.10 -9.83
C ASN A 3 -12.10 2.03 -9.02
N GLU A 4 -10.96 1.56 -9.55
CA GLU A 4 -10.15 0.61 -8.82
C GLU A 4 -9.51 1.31 -7.62
N SER A 5 -9.79 0.76 -6.45
CA SER A 5 -9.21 1.19 -5.18
C SER A 5 -8.12 0.21 -4.78
N PHE A 6 -7.18 0.64 -3.97
CA PHE A 6 -6.19 -0.27 -3.41
C PHE A 6 -6.12 -0.16 -1.88
N MET A 7 -5.60 -1.21 -1.26
CA MET A 7 -5.54 -1.33 0.19
C MET A 7 -4.10 -1.34 0.69
N LEU A 8 -3.85 -0.71 1.83
CA LEU A 8 -2.55 -0.66 2.48
C LEU A 8 -2.63 -1.21 3.90
N ARG A 9 -1.59 -1.90 4.30
CA ARG A 9 -1.41 -2.35 5.68
C ARG A 9 0.05 -2.29 6.11
N PHE A 10 0.27 -1.83 7.35
CA PHE A 10 1.53 -1.97 8.08
C PHE A 10 2.78 -1.42 7.40
N ILE A 11 2.98 -0.11 7.43
CA ILE A 11 4.20 0.48 6.93
C ILE A 11 4.69 1.57 7.87
N THR A 12 5.96 1.50 8.23
CA THR A 12 6.71 2.59 8.85
C THR A 12 6.98 3.68 7.85
N SER A 13 7.22 4.68 7.67
CA SER A 13 7.39 5.68 6.59
C SER A 13 6.07 6.27 6.11
N HIS A 14 5.14 6.45 7.03
CA HIS A 14 3.77 6.92 6.76
C HIS A 14 3.74 8.19 5.91
N LYS A 15 4.63 9.15 6.17
CA LYS A 15 4.67 10.42 5.44
C LYS A 15 5.04 10.25 3.97
N LYS A 16 6.01 9.37 3.66
CA LYS A 16 6.42 9.10 2.27
C LYS A 16 5.34 8.34 1.50
N ILE A 17 4.69 7.42 2.16
CA ILE A 17 3.57 6.68 1.59
C ILE A 17 2.38 7.60 1.35
N ALA A 18 2.01 8.42 2.33
CA ALA A 18 0.95 9.41 2.16
C ALA A 18 1.21 10.32 0.93
N ARG A 19 2.44 10.78 0.75
CA ARG A 19 2.81 11.58 -0.42
C ARG A 19 2.71 10.82 -1.74
N GLY A 20 3.14 9.55 -1.76
CA GLY A 20 2.99 8.69 -2.95
C GLY A 20 1.54 8.46 -3.31
N LEU A 21 0.68 8.20 -2.32
CA LEU A 21 -0.77 8.06 -2.49
C LEU A 21 -1.43 9.33 -3.03
N GLU A 22 -1.06 10.46 -2.46
CA GLU A 22 -1.57 11.76 -2.88
C GLU A 22 -1.22 12.05 -4.36
N LEU A 23 0.03 11.80 -4.75
CA LEU A 23 0.53 12.00 -6.10
C LEU A 23 -0.01 11.00 -7.11
N SER A 24 -0.36 9.79 -6.66
CA SER A 24 -0.91 8.75 -7.55
C SER A 24 -2.28 9.10 -8.09
N ASN A 25 -3.03 9.93 -7.39
CA ASN A 25 -4.41 10.30 -7.70
C ASN A 25 -5.37 9.10 -7.86
N THR A 26 -5.06 7.99 -7.19
CA THR A 26 -5.88 6.77 -7.16
C THR A 26 -6.74 6.73 -5.90
N ASN A 27 -7.83 5.98 -5.93
CA ASN A 27 -8.63 5.70 -4.75
C ASN A 27 -7.93 4.69 -3.86
N PHE A 28 -7.98 4.85 -2.55
CA PHE A 28 -7.33 3.94 -1.62
C PHE A 28 -8.06 3.77 -0.29
N ILE A 29 -7.82 2.63 0.34
CA ILE A 29 -8.20 2.37 1.73
C ILE A 29 -6.90 2.08 2.50
N TRP A 30 -6.66 2.85 3.55
CA TRP A 30 -5.45 2.71 4.36
C TRP A 30 -5.79 2.39 5.81
N GLY A 31 -5.49 1.16 6.23
CA GLY A 31 -5.57 0.75 7.63
C GLY A 31 -4.28 1.09 8.37
N LEU A 32 -4.32 2.10 9.25
CA LEU A 32 -3.20 2.49 10.10
C LEU A 32 -3.31 1.80 11.46
N ARG A 33 -2.24 1.11 11.86
CA ARG A 33 -2.10 0.53 13.19
C ARG A 33 -0.91 1.16 13.89
N PHE A 34 -1.15 1.55 15.13
CA PHE A 34 -0.10 1.98 16.05
C PHE A 34 0.23 0.88 17.04
N PRO A 35 1.48 0.77 17.51
CA PRO A 35 1.84 -0.14 18.59
C PRO A 35 1.00 0.13 19.84
N LYS A 36 0.65 -0.93 20.56
CA LYS A 36 -0.10 -0.79 21.82
C LYS A 36 0.72 0.02 22.82
N GLY A 37 0.13 1.07 23.37
CA GLY A 37 0.74 1.92 24.38
C GLY A 37 1.37 3.22 23.85
N GLU A 38 1.38 3.44 22.56
CA GLU A 38 1.78 4.70 21.96
C GLU A 38 0.53 5.47 21.50
N GLU A 39 0.25 6.58 22.18
CA GLU A 39 -0.78 7.53 21.73
C GLU A 39 -0.22 8.38 20.58
N HIS A 40 -0.24 7.84 19.37
CA HIS A 40 0.05 8.63 18.18
C HIS A 40 -1.25 9.22 17.64
N LYS A 41 -1.28 10.52 17.50
CA LYS A 41 -2.36 11.18 16.77
C LYS A 41 -2.14 10.99 15.26
N LEU A 42 -3.18 10.60 14.58
CA LEU A 42 -3.18 10.41 13.12
C LEU A 42 -2.61 11.64 12.39
N GLU A 43 -2.97 12.84 12.88
CA GLU A 43 -2.52 14.11 12.33
C GLU A 43 -1.01 14.37 12.47
N GLU A 44 -0.36 13.78 13.48
CA GLU A 44 1.10 13.90 13.69
C GLU A 44 1.88 12.91 12.83
N THR A 45 1.26 11.77 12.51
CA THR A 45 1.85 10.70 11.72
C THR A 45 1.82 10.99 10.22
N LEU A 46 0.79 11.69 9.77
CA LEU A 46 0.55 12.02 8.37
C LEU A 46 1.04 13.45 8.03
N PRO A 47 1.29 13.76 6.76
CA PRO A 47 1.57 15.13 6.35
C PRO A 47 0.41 16.06 6.70
N LYS A 48 0.71 17.27 7.14
CA LYS A 48 -0.31 18.28 7.47
C LYS A 48 -1.29 18.49 6.32
N GLY A 49 -2.59 18.43 6.61
CA GLY A 49 -3.67 18.62 5.64
C GLY A 49 -3.87 17.45 4.67
N PHE A 50 -3.18 16.32 4.86
CA PHE A 50 -3.30 15.15 3.99
C PHE A 50 -4.73 14.60 3.94
N LEU A 51 -5.37 14.40 5.08
CA LEU A 51 -6.72 13.84 5.15
C LEU A 51 -7.76 14.68 4.41
N GLU A 52 -7.64 16.00 4.48
CA GLU A 52 -8.52 16.93 3.75
C GLU A 52 -8.29 16.83 2.24
N ARG A 53 -7.03 16.81 1.80
CA ARG A 53 -6.70 16.75 0.36
C ARG A 53 -7.10 15.47 -0.32
N VAL A 54 -7.20 14.36 0.41
CA VAL A 54 -7.57 13.04 -0.14
C VAL A 54 -9.00 12.61 0.22
N SER A 55 -9.79 13.46 0.88
CA SER A 55 -11.09 13.11 1.47
C SER A 55 -12.09 12.49 0.48
N GLU A 56 -12.04 12.86 -0.79
CA GLU A 56 -12.94 12.33 -1.83
C GLU A 56 -12.50 10.98 -2.42
N ARG A 57 -11.27 10.56 -2.20
CA ARG A 57 -10.69 9.35 -2.83
C ARG A 57 -9.93 8.44 -1.88
N GLY A 58 -9.67 8.87 -0.68
CA GLY A 58 -8.92 8.12 0.34
C GLY A 58 -9.72 7.89 1.60
N LEU A 59 -9.74 6.65 2.07
CA LEU A 59 -10.28 6.29 3.37
C LEU A 59 -9.12 5.83 4.26
N VAL A 60 -8.83 6.58 5.31
CA VAL A 60 -7.85 6.21 6.33
C VAL A 60 -8.59 5.72 7.56
N VAL A 61 -8.36 4.48 7.95
CA VAL A 61 -9.01 3.83 9.08
C VAL A 61 -7.97 3.57 10.17
N GLU A 62 -8.21 4.08 11.36
CA GLU A 62 -7.41 3.82 12.55
C GLU A 62 -7.77 2.47 13.15
N GLY A 63 -6.78 1.62 13.43
CA GLY A 63 -6.97 0.33 14.06
C GLY A 63 -7.20 -0.83 13.09
N TRP A 64 -8.14 -1.73 13.45
CA TRP A 64 -8.39 -2.94 12.68
C TRP A 64 -9.38 -2.72 11.53
N ALA A 65 -8.94 -3.01 10.31
CA ALA A 65 -9.81 -3.06 9.14
C ALA A 65 -10.01 -4.54 8.73
N PRO A 66 -11.24 -4.97 8.36
CA PRO A 66 -11.51 -6.35 7.93
C PRO A 66 -10.87 -6.65 6.58
N GLN A 67 -9.58 -6.99 6.62
CA GLN A 67 -8.73 -7.14 5.45
C GLN A 67 -9.28 -8.15 4.43
N LEU A 68 -9.63 -9.34 4.86
CA LEU A 68 -10.14 -10.39 3.98
C LEU A 68 -11.44 -9.99 3.28
N LYS A 69 -12.32 -9.29 3.99
CA LYS A 69 -13.58 -8.81 3.42
C LYS A 69 -13.37 -7.71 2.36
N ASN A 70 -12.43 -6.80 2.64
CA ASN A 70 -12.10 -5.72 1.70
C ASN A 70 -11.41 -6.25 0.44
N LEU A 71 -10.58 -7.29 0.58
CA LEU A 71 -9.85 -7.87 -0.54
C LEU A 71 -10.69 -8.73 -1.47
N GLY A 72 -11.76 -9.30 -0.96
CA GLY A 72 -12.74 -10.02 -1.78
C GLY A 72 -13.64 -9.09 -2.58
N HIS A 73 -13.44 -7.76 -2.53
CA HIS A 73 -14.26 -6.81 -3.25
C HIS A 73 -13.71 -6.56 -4.67
N ASP A 74 -14.56 -6.66 -5.67
CA ASP A 74 -14.21 -6.55 -7.10
C ASP A 74 -13.54 -5.22 -7.49
N ASN A 75 -13.73 -4.17 -6.70
CA ASN A 75 -13.14 -2.85 -6.94
C ASN A 75 -11.73 -2.67 -6.35
N ILE A 76 -11.12 -3.70 -5.79
CA ILE A 76 -9.74 -3.64 -5.30
C ILE A 76 -8.78 -4.08 -6.41
N GLY A 77 -8.09 -3.13 -7.02
CA GLY A 77 -7.16 -3.35 -8.12
C GLY A 77 -5.72 -3.64 -7.71
N GLY A 78 -5.35 -3.41 -6.44
CA GLY A 78 -3.99 -3.61 -5.95
C GLY A 78 -3.88 -3.58 -4.43
N PHE A 79 -2.80 -4.14 -3.92
CA PHE A 79 -2.50 -4.16 -2.49
C PHE A 79 -1.07 -3.74 -2.20
N LEU A 80 -0.89 -2.67 -1.45
CA LEU A 80 0.40 -2.23 -0.97
C LEU A 80 0.74 -2.95 0.34
N SER A 81 1.83 -3.69 0.34
CA SER A 81 2.24 -4.58 1.42
C SER A 81 3.74 -4.48 1.73
N HIS A 82 4.09 -4.68 3.00
CA HIS A 82 5.48 -4.91 3.41
C HIS A 82 5.99 -6.32 3.05
N CYS A 83 5.18 -7.16 2.41
CA CYS A 83 5.50 -8.54 2.01
C CYS A 83 5.72 -9.52 3.18
N GLY A 84 4.96 -9.42 4.26
CA GLY A 84 4.82 -10.53 5.20
C GLY A 84 4.15 -11.73 4.51
N TRP A 85 4.66 -12.97 4.76
CA TRP A 85 4.25 -14.16 4.04
C TRP A 85 2.74 -14.40 4.03
N ASN A 86 2.08 -14.25 5.17
CA ASN A 86 0.62 -14.42 5.27
C ASN A 86 -0.15 -13.44 4.36
N SER A 87 0.31 -12.18 4.29
CA SER A 87 -0.29 -11.18 3.42
C SER A 87 -0.13 -11.54 1.95
N VAL A 88 1.00 -12.10 1.56
CA VAL A 88 1.25 -12.54 0.18
C VAL A 88 0.32 -13.70 -0.19
N LEU A 89 0.20 -14.72 0.66
CA LEU A 89 -0.69 -15.85 0.41
C LEU A 89 -2.15 -15.43 0.26
N GLU A 90 -2.63 -14.53 1.11
CA GLU A 90 -3.99 -13.98 1.02
C GLU A 90 -4.23 -13.29 -0.35
N ARG A 91 -3.22 -12.55 -0.86
CA ARG A 91 -3.34 -11.84 -2.14
C ARG A 91 -3.34 -12.77 -3.33
N VAL A 92 -2.47 -13.76 -3.31
CA VAL A 92 -2.44 -14.78 -4.37
C VAL A 92 -3.78 -15.50 -4.46
N HIS A 93 -4.39 -15.80 -3.31
CA HIS A 93 -5.73 -16.43 -3.26
C HIS A 93 -6.81 -15.57 -3.92
N PHE A 94 -6.79 -14.24 -3.74
CA PHE A 94 -7.76 -13.33 -4.35
C PHE A 94 -7.36 -12.80 -5.74
N GLY A 95 -6.20 -13.20 -6.25
CA GLY A 95 -5.71 -12.73 -7.55
C GLY A 95 -5.41 -11.23 -7.63
N ILE A 96 -5.13 -10.59 -6.48
CA ILE A 96 -4.88 -9.14 -6.39
C ILE A 96 -3.38 -8.90 -6.50
N PRO A 97 -2.91 -8.05 -7.43
CA PRO A 97 -1.50 -7.74 -7.57
C PRO A 97 -0.96 -7.00 -6.35
N ILE A 98 0.30 -7.30 -6.03
CA ILE A 98 0.99 -6.77 -4.86
C ILE A 98 1.91 -5.62 -5.28
N ILE A 99 1.80 -4.50 -4.57
CA ILE A 99 2.79 -3.42 -4.57
C ILE A 99 3.69 -3.67 -3.36
N ALA A 100 4.89 -4.20 -3.61
CA ALA A 100 5.77 -4.67 -2.56
C ALA A 100 6.67 -3.54 -2.04
N VAL A 101 6.54 -3.20 -0.76
CA VAL A 101 7.40 -2.23 -0.06
C VAL A 101 8.05 -2.92 1.13
N PRO A 102 9.07 -3.78 0.89
CA PRO A 102 9.72 -4.52 1.96
C PRO A 102 10.42 -3.59 2.94
N MET A 103 10.38 -3.93 4.23
CA MET A 103 10.95 -3.14 5.31
C MET A 103 12.16 -3.82 5.94
N HIS A 104 12.03 -5.03 6.41
CA HIS A 104 13.06 -5.74 7.17
C HIS A 104 12.85 -7.26 7.17
N LEU A 105 13.77 -8.00 7.77
CA LEU A 105 13.76 -9.45 7.90
C LEU A 105 13.77 -10.17 6.54
N ASP A 106 12.84 -11.08 6.33
CA ASP A 106 12.65 -11.88 5.11
C ASP A 106 11.87 -11.16 4.00
N GLN A 107 11.29 -10.01 4.31
CA GLN A 107 10.42 -9.26 3.40
C GLN A 107 11.07 -8.90 2.05
N PRO A 108 12.36 -8.50 1.98
CA PRO A 108 13.01 -8.24 0.69
C PRO A 108 13.10 -9.49 -0.20
N VAL A 109 13.29 -10.67 0.40
CA VAL A 109 13.33 -11.95 -0.34
C VAL A 109 11.94 -12.28 -0.88
N ILE A 110 10.92 -12.10 -0.05
CA ILE A 110 9.52 -12.32 -0.44
C ILE A 110 9.08 -11.33 -1.51
N ALA A 111 9.50 -10.07 -1.44
CA ALA A 111 9.21 -9.07 -2.46
C ALA A 111 9.79 -9.46 -3.83
N ARG A 112 11.02 -9.96 -3.87
CA ARG A 112 11.64 -10.53 -5.08
C ARG A 112 10.87 -11.73 -5.61
N PHE A 113 10.52 -12.66 -4.74
CA PHE A 113 9.73 -13.82 -5.12
C PHE A 113 8.38 -13.41 -5.73
N VAL A 114 7.68 -12.44 -5.15
CA VAL A 114 6.42 -11.88 -5.66
C VAL A 114 6.58 -11.32 -7.08
N GLU A 115 7.69 -10.64 -7.36
CA GLU A 115 8.01 -10.11 -8.68
C GLU A 115 8.38 -11.22 -9.67
N ASP A 116 9.21 -12.18 -9.26
CA ASP A 116 9.66 -13.30 -10.09
C ASP A 116 8.49 -14.19 -10.56
N ILE A 117 7.49 -14.41 -9.71
CA ILE A 117 6.29 -15.18 -10.09
C ILE A 117 5.21 -14.31 -10.78
N GLY A 118 5.46 -13.02 -10.98
CA GLY A 118 4.57 -12.14 -11.74
C GLY A 118 3.27 -11.75 -11.02
N VAL A 119 3.21 -11.84 -9.69
CA VAL A 119 2.01 -11.48 -8.91
C VAL A 119 2.09 -10.09 -8.27
N GLY A 120 3.17 -9.36 -8.51
CA GLY A 120 3.34 -8.00 -7.99
C GLY A 120 4.57 -7.30 -8.52
N VAL A 121 4.79 -6.09 -8.03
CA VAL A 121 5.93 -5.23 -8.39
C VAL A 121 6.57 -4.68 -7.13
N GLU A 122 7.89 -4.77 -7.03
CA GLU A 122 8.65 -4.19 -5.92
C GLU A 122 8.89 -2.69 -6.14
N VAL A 123 8.64 -1.90 -5.10
CA VAL A 123 9.06 -0.50 -5.04
C VAL A 123 10.52 -0.47 -4.57
N VAL A 124 11.43 -0.40 -5.52
CA VAL A 124 12.87 -0.44 -5.25
C VAL A 124 13.32 0.82 -4.51
N ARG A 125 14.07 0.63 -3.43
CA ARG A 125 14.70 1.70 -2.66
C ARG A 125 16.00 2.16 -3.35
N ASP A 126 16.45 3.36 -3.04
CA ASP A 126 17.74 3.86 -3.53
C ASP A 126 18.94 3.13 -2.88
N SER A 127 20.15 3.48 -3.31
CA SER A 127 21.41 2.90 -2.79
C SER A 127 21.63 3.15 -1.29
N LYS A 128 20.90 4.12 -0.70
CA LYS A 128 20.92 4.43 0.74
C LYS A 128 19.76 3.76 1.49
N GLY A 129 18.98 2.91 0.81
CA GLY A 129 17.83 2.22 1.38
C GLY A 129 16.60 3.11 1.59
N GLN A 130 16.53 4.27 0.96
CA GLN A 130 15.42 5.19 1.13
C GLN A 130 14.29 4.93 0.12
N LEU A 131 13.07 4.99 0.62
CA LEU A 131 11.86 4.96 -0.19
C LEU A 131 11.59 6.35 -0.78
N HIS A 132 11.43 6.44 -2.09
CA HIS A 132 11.06 7.67 -2.78
C HIS A 132 9.58 7.68 -3.17
N LYS A 133 8.90 8.78 -2.86
CA LYS A 133 7.47 8.96 -3.17
C LYS A 133 7.18 8.88 -4.67
N GLU A 134 8.10 9.34 -5.51
CA GLU A 134 8.00 9.34 -6.97
C GLU A 134 7.96 7.89 -7.48
N ARG A 135 8.88 7.04 -7.01
CA ARG A 135 8.92 5.63 -7.39
C ARG A 135 7.69 4.88 -6.92
N LEU A 136 7.24 5.15 -5.70
CA LEU A 136 6.00 4.58 -5.18
C LEU A 136 4.80 4.98 -6.04
N THR A 137 4.71 6.25 -6.42
CA THR A 137 3.64 6.78 -7.28
C THR A 137 3.61 6.08 -8.64
N GLU A 138 4.77 5.89 -9.27
CA GLU A 138 4.89 5.17 -10.55
C GLU A 138 4.37 3.74 -10.44
N VAL A 139 4.81 3.00 -9.42
CA VAL A 139 4.40 1.60 -9.23
C VAL A 139 2.91 1.49 -8.92
N ILE A 140 2.35 2.38 -8.11
CA ILE A 140 0.90 2.42 -7.85
C ILE A 140 0.13 2.59 -9.16
N LYS A 141 0.51 3.56 -9.97
CA LYS A 141 -0.14 3.81 -11.27
C LYS A 141 0.01 2.62 -12.22
N GLN A 142 1.18 2.03 -12.28
CA GLN A 142 1.45 0.84 -13.11
C GLN A 142 0.53 -0.33 -12.73
N VAL A 143 0.38 -0.61 -11.44
CA VAL A 143 -0.39 -1.75 -10.94
C VAL A 143 -1.89 -1.50 -11.04
N VAL A 144 -2.36 -0.32 -10.67
CA VAL A 144 -3.80 0.00 -10.58
C VAL A 144 -4.35 0.40 -11.95
N MET A 145 -3.62 1.15 -12.76
CA MET A 145 -4.08 1.64 -14.06
C MET A 145 -3.66 0.77 -15.24
N GLY A 146 -2.59 -0.02 -15.10
CA GLY A 146 -2.06 -0.88 -16.16
C GLY A 146 -2.92 -2.09 -16.53
N LYS A 147 -4.04 -2.32 -15.84
CA LYS A 147 -5.03 -3.35 -16.15
C LYS A 147 -6.09 -2.93 -17.17
N SER A 148 -5.93 -1.78 -17.78
CA SER A 148 -6.90 -1.21 -18.75
C SER A 148 -6.61 -1.60 -20.20
N GLU A 149 -5.93 -2.73 -20.45
CA GLU A 149 -5.82 -3.34 -21.78
C GLU A 149 -6.38 -4.74 -21.81
#